data_fede2b6650c1fafc30a69c124a861775
#
_entry.id   fede2b6650c1fafc30a69c124a861775
#
_cell.length_a   1.000
_cell.length_b   1.000
_cell.length_c   1.000
_cell.angle_alpha   90.00
_cell.angle_beta   90.00
_cell.angle_gamma   90.00
#
_symmetry.space_group_name_H-M   'P 1'
#
loop_
_entity.id
_entity.type
_entity.pdbx_description
1 polymer ?
#
loop_
_entity_poly.entity_id
_entity_poly.type
_entity_poly.pdbx_seq_one_letter_code
_entity_poly.pdbx_strand_id
1 'polypeptide(L)'
;SANDLISLEAPNYQYAAARLLLWNIYKEVFEQFQPRPFSVIIRANVSRGVYDDMILKNYTATELKKLNTWIKHDRDLDYTFAGLRQVVDKYLVQDRSTGRVYETPQFMYMMIAATLFANYPKEDRMYYVRRYYDATSLFKINIPTPVMAGVRTPIRQFASCVLVDSDDTLDSIFASD
;
A
#
# COMPACT_ATOMS: atom_id res chain seq x y z
N SER A 1 -22.56 -8.87 10.95
CA SER A 1 -21.41 -9.15 10.07
C SER A 1 -20.37 -10.00 10.81
N ALA A 2 -19.32 -10.51 10.10
CA ALA A 2 -18.25 -11.25 10.79
C ALA A 2 -17.51 -10.39 11.82
N ASN A 3 -17.48 -9.07 11.62
CA ASN A 3 -16.91 -8.13 12.59
C ASN A 3 -17.74 -8.05 13.90
N ASP A 4 -19.04 -8.23 13.82
CA ASP A 4 -19.93 -8.16 14.99
C ASP A 4 -19.80 -9.39 15.91
N LEU A 5 -19.13 -10.45 15.43
CA LEU A 5 -18.85 -11.66 16.19
C LEU A 5 -17.52 -11.59 16.96
N ILE A 6 -16.76 -10.51 16.84
CA ILE A 6 -15.52 -10.32 17.61
C ILE A 6 -15.89 -10.02 19.05
N SER A 7 -15.42 -10.85 19.98
CA SER A 7 -15.62 -10.69 21.41
C SER A 7 -14.39 -11.15 22.18
N LEU A 8 -14.37 -10.90 23.48
CA LEU A 8 -13.31 -11.42 24.37
C LEU A 8 -13.26 -12.94 24.38
N GLU A 9 -14.41 -13.59 24.22
CA GLU A 9 -14.54 -15.07 24.17
C GLU A 9 -14.15 -15.66 22.82
N ALA A 10 -14.29 -14.87 21.74
CA ALA A 10 -14.03 -15.30 20.36
C ALA A 10 -13.17 -14.29 19.59
N PRO A 11 -11.94 -13.95 20.07
CA PRO A 11 -11.10 -12.92 19.48
C PRO A 11 -10.64 -13.26 18.05
N ASN A 12 -10.60 -14.54 17.69
CA ASN A 12 -10.13 -15.00 16.38
C ASN A 12 -11.07 -14.66 15.22
N TYR A 13 -12.33 -14.24 15.50
CA TYR A 13 -13.22 -13.72 14.44
C TYR A 13 -12.65 -12.48 13.74
N GLN A 14 -11.74 -11.73 14.38
CA GLN A 14 -11.05 -10.63 13.72
C GLN A 14 -10.28 -11.06 12.47
N TYR A 15 -9.68 -12.26 12.48
CA TYR A 15 -8.98 -12.81 11.31
C TYR A 15 -9.96 -13.30 10.24
N ALA A 16 -11.09 -13.87 10.64
CA ALA A 16 -12.15 -14.26 9.69
C ALA A 16 -12.73 -13.03 8.98
N ALA A 17 -13.02 -11.96 9.73
CA ALA A 17 -13.50 -10.69 9.20
C ALA A 17 -12.46 -10.05 8.25
N ALA A 18 -11.17 -10.08 8.62
CA ALA A 18 -10.07 -9.60 7.77
C ALA A 18 -10.01 -10.37 6.45
N ARG A 19 -10.11 -11.69 6.47
CA ARG A 19 -10.06 -12.52 5.26
C ARG A 19 -11.22 -12.26 4.31
N LEU A 20 -12.43 -12.03 4.82
CA LEU A 20 -13.58 -11.65 4.01
C LEU A 20 -13.36 -10.28 3.34
N LEU A 21 -12.83 -9.31 4.09
CA LEU A 21 -12.46 -8.01 3.53
C LEU A 21 -11.35 -8.17 2.47
N LEU A 22 -10.34 -8.99 2.74
CA LEU A 22 -9.24 -9.25 1.80
C LEU A 22 -9.74 -9.88 0.48
N TRP A 23 -10.68 -10.80 0.54
CA TRP A 23 -11.29 -11.40 -0.66
C TRP A 23 -12.03 -10.37 -1.50
N ASN A 24 -12.71 -9.42 -0.87
CA ASN A 24 -13.33 -8.30 -1.60
C ASN A 24 -12.28 -7.44 -2.29
N ILE A 25 -11.18 -7.11 -1.61
CA ILE A 25 -10.06 -6.37 -2.19
C ILE A 25 -9.46 -7.13 -3.38
N TYR A 26 -9.22 -8.43 -3.25
CA TYR A 26 -8.68 -9.26 -4.33
C TYR A 26 -9.61 -9.29 -5.55
N LYS A 27 -10.91 -9.49 -5.32
CA LYS A 27 -11.92 -9.47 -6.38
C LYS A 27 -11.96 -8.11 -7.10
N GLU A 28 -11.82 -7.03 -6.37
CA GLU A 28 -11.83 -5.68 -6.91
C GLU A 28 -10.57 -5.37 -7.73
N VAL A 29 -9.40 -5.69 -7.17
CA VAL A 29 -8.09 -5.40 -7.79
C VAL A 29 -7.78 -6.33 -8.96
N PHE A 30 -8.07 -7.62 -8.80
CA PHE A 30 -7.71 -8.66 -9.78
C PHE A 30 -8.87 -9.06 -10.68
N GLU A 31 -10.11 -8.62 -10.38
CA GLU A 31 -11.36 -9.08 -11.03
C GLU A 31 -11.58 -10.59 -10.88
N GLN A 32 -10.84 -11.20 -9.95
CA GLN A 32 -10.85 -12.61 -9.59
C GLN A 32 -10.27 -12.79 -8.19
N PHE A 33 -10.38 -13.99 -7.60
CA PHE A 33 -9.81 -14.25 -6.27
C PHE A 33 -8.31 -14.57 -6.28
N GLN A 34 -7.79 -15.08 -7.40
CA GLN A 34 -6.36 -15.37 -7.55
C GLN A 34 -5.60 -14.12 -7.98
N PRO A 35 -4.41 -13.88 -7.42
CA PRO A 35 -3.57 -12.76 -7.82
C PRO A 35 -3.22 -12.80 -9.31
N ARG A 36 -3.33 -11.64 -9.97
CA ARG A 36 -2.79 -11.44 -11.32
C ARG A 36 -1.29 -11.13 -11.26
N PRO A 37 -0.54 -11.36 -12.35
CA PRO A 37 0.87 -11.00 -12.39
C PRO A 37 1.10 -9.52 -12.06
N PHE A 38 2.10 -9.25 -11.22
CA PHE A 38 2.43 -7.91 -10.73
C PHE A 38 2.63 -6.90 -11.88
N SER A 39 3.33 -7.31 -12.95
CA SER A 39 3.56 -6.45 -14.12
C SER A 39 2.27 -6.05 -14.85
N VAL A 40 1.22 -6.86 -14.80
CA VAL A 40 -0.09 -6.54 -15.41
C VAL A 40 -0.76 -5.43 -14.62
N ILE A 41 -0.79 -5.56 -13.30
CA ILE A 41 -1.39 -4.56 -12.39
C ILE A 41 -0.62 -3.23 -12.45
N ILE A 42 0.73 -3.28 -12.45
CA ILE A 42 1.54 -2.07 -12.59
C ILE A 42 1.18 -1.32 -13.86
N ARG A 43 1.18 -1.99 -15.02
CA ARG A 43 0.89 -1.33 -16.31
C ARG A 43 -0.52 -0.74 -16.34
N ALA A 44 -1.51 -1.45 -15.82
CA ALA A 44 -2.87 -0.95 -15.73
C ALA A 44 -2.96 0.29 -14.84
N ASN A 45 -2.27 0.29 -13.69
CA ASN A 45 -2.29 1.40 -12.75
C ASN A 45 -1.48 2.60 -13.24
N VAL A 46 -0.37 2.40 -13.93
CA VAL A 46 0.36 3.48 -14.61
C VAL A 46 -0.50 4.10 -15.73
N SER A 47 -1.17 3.28 -16.54
CA SER A 47 -2.07 3.77 -17.61
C SER A 47 -3.25 4.57 -17.06
N ARG A 48 -3.72 4.27 -15.86
CA ARG A 48 -4.77 5.03 -15.15
C ARG A 48 -4.27 6.28 -14.43
N GLY A 49 -2.95 6.53 -14.42
CA GLY A 49 -2.36 7.63 -13.65
C GLY A 49 -2.36 7.40 -12.14
N VAL A 50 -2.60 6.17 -11.68
CA VAL A 50 -2.64 5.78 -10.26
C VAL A 50 -1.24 5.54 -9.72
N TYR A 51 -0.38 4.90 -10.50
CA TYR A 51 1.05 4.74 -10.21
C TYR A 51 1.88 5.70 -11.03
N ASP A 52 2.99 6.15 -10.47
CA ASP A 52 4.04 6.87 -11.20
C ASP A 52 4.67 5.94 -12.25
N ASP A 53 4.88 6.45 -13.46
CA ASP A 53 5.44 5.69 -14.57
C ASP A 53 6.93 5.34 -14.41
N MET A 54 7.60 5.96 -13.43
CA MET A 54 9.00 5.74 -13.08
C MET A 54 9.31 4.26 -12.83
N ILE A 55 8.35 3.49 -12.32
CA ILE A 55 8.51 2.06 -12.12
C ILE A 55 8.79 1.31 -13.43
N LEU A 56 8.10 1.67 -14.51
CA LEU A 56 8.27 1.06 -15.83
C LEU A 56 9.53 1.58 -16.54
N LYS A 57 10.01 2.77 -16.21
CA LYS A 57 11.25 3.35 -16.76
C LYS A 57 12.50 2.76 -16.11
N ASN A 58 12.45 2.49 -14.80
CA ASN A 58 13.60 2.04 -14.03
C ASN A 58 13.77 0.52 -14.00
N TYR A 59 12.70 -0.26 -14.15
CA TYR A 59 12.74 -1.72 -14.05
C TYR A 59 12.46 -2.40 -15.38
N THR A 60 13.34 -3.33 -15.75
CA THR A 60 13.15 -4.19 -16.92
C THR A 60 12.01 -5.19 -16.71
N ALA A 61 11.48 -5.73 -17.79
CA ALA A 61 10.45 -6.78 -17.74
C ALA A 61 10.92 -8.02 -16.93
N THR A 62 12.21 -8.36 -17.01
CA THR A 62 12.81 -9.47 -16.26
C THR A 62 12.83 -9.18 -14.77
N GLU A 63 13.20 -7.96 -14.37
CA GLU A 63 13.19 -7.54 -12.97
C GLU A 63 11.77 -7.53 -12.40
N LEU A 64 10.78 -6.99 -13.14
CA LEU A 64 9.38 -7.03 -12.71
C LEU A 64 8.85 -8.47 -12.55
N LYS A 65 9.24 -9.40 -13.41
CA LYS A 65 8.94 -10.83 -13.22
C LYS A 65 9.59 -11.38 -11.96
N LYS A 66 10.84 -11.00 -11.68
CA LYS A 66 11.55 -11.42 -10.46
C LYS A 66 10.88 -10.85 -9.20
N LEU A 67 10.49 -9.57 -9.19
CA LEU A 67 9.72 -8.99 -8.09
C LEU A 67 8.42 -9.77 -7.84
N ASN A 68 7.70 -10.14 -8.89
CA ASN A 68 6.48 -10.95 -8.77
C ASN A 68 6.71 -12.29 -8.04
N THR A 69 7.86 -12.94 -8.25
CA THR A 69 8.18 -14.22 -7.56
C THR A 69 8.45 -14.05 -6.06
N TRP A 70 8.78 -12.85 -5.62
CA TRP A 70 9.05 -12.55 -4.22
C TRP A 70 7.80 -12.15 -3.43
N ILE A 71 6.74 -11.73 -4.12
CA ILE A 71 5.48 -11.35 -3.48
C ILE A 71 4.85 -12.59 -2.82
N LYS A 72 4.53 -12.46 -1.54
CA LYS A 72 3.94 -13.50 -0.69
C LYS A 72 2.54 -13.07 -0.27
N HIS A 73 1.55 -13.38 -1.08
CA HIS A 73 0.16 -12.99 -0.84
C HIS A 73 -0.44 -13.61 0.43
N ASP A 74 0.09 -14.74 0.87
CA ASP A 74 -0.29 -15.40 2.12
C ASP A 74 -0.04 -14.54 3.36
N ARG A 75 0.94 -13.61 3.31
CA ARG A 75 1.19 -12.65 4.40
C ARG A 75 0.02 -11.69 4.65
N ASP A 76 -0.87 -11.51 3.69
CA ASP A 76 -2.09 -10.70 3.88
C ASP A 76 -3.07 -11.38 4.86
N LEU A 77 -2.93 -12.68 5.11
CA LEU A 77 -3.76 -13.44 6.05
C LEU A 77 -3.41 -13.15 7.52
N ASP A 78 -2.27 -12.52 7.79
CA ASP A 78 -1.80 -12.18 9.13
C ASP A 78 -2.44 -10.87 9.66
N TYR A 79 -3.14 -10.13 8.80
CA TYR A 79 -3.84 -8.92 9.23
C TYR A 79 -5.02 -9.23 10.14
N THR A 80 -5.15 -8.44 11.21
CA THR A 80 -6.42 -8.28 11.94
C THR A 80 -7.39 -7.42 11.12
N PHE A 81 -8.68 -7.50 11.41
CA PHE A 81 -9.68 -6.69 10.70
C PHE A 81 -9.40 -5.19 10.82
N ALA A 82 -9.12 -4.69 12.03
CA ALA A 82 -8.81 -3.27 12.26
C ALA A 82 -7.54 -2.83 11.51
N GLY A 83 -6.49 -3.67 11.54
CA GLY A 83 -5.25 -3.40 10.81
C GLY A 83 -5.46 -3.34 9.30
N LEU A 84 -6.19 -4.29 8.73
CA LEU A 84 -6.48 -4.31 7.29
C LEU A 84 -7.37 -3.11 6.89
N ARG A 85 -8.39 -2.77 7.69
CA ARG A 85 -9.23 -1.57 7.47
C ARG A 85 -8.40 -0.31 7.44
N GLN A 86 -7.48 -0.13 8.38
CA GLN A 86 -6.57 1.02 8.38
C GLN A 86 -5.72 1.09 7.12
N VAL A 87 -5.20 -0.05 6.65
CA VAL A 87 -4.41 -0.12 5.40
C VAL A 87 -5.28 0.26 4.21
N VAL A 88 -6.48 -0.29 4.10
CA VAL A 88 -7.43 0.03 3.02
C VAL A 88 -7.80 1.50 3.03
N ASP A 89 -8.23 2.01 4.17
CA ASP A 89 -8.82 3.35 4.26
C ASP A 89 -7.79 4.47 4.10
N LYS A 90 -6.53 4.23 4.51
CA LYS A 90 -5.51 5.28 4.55
C LYS A 90 -4.39 5.13 3.51
N TYR A 91 -4.02 3.90 3.15
CA TYR A 91 -2.75 3.65 2.48
C TYR A 91 -2.85 3.03 1.09
N LEU A 92 -3.81 2.10 0.87
CA LEU A 92 -3.98 1.55 -0.47
C LEU A 92 -4.38 2.65 -1.45
N VAL A 93 -3.76 2.63 -2.63
CA VAL A 93 -4.12 3.56 -3.69
C VAL A 93 -5.54 3.25 -4.15
N GLN A 94 -6.40 4.26 -4.09
CA GLN A 94 -7.81 4.14 -4.38
C GLN A 94 -8.37 5.43 -5.00
N ASP A 95 -9.45 5.30 -5.71
CA ASP A 95 -10.30 6.42 -6.10
C ASP A 95 -11.16 6.85 -4.91
N ARG A 96 -10.89 8.02 -4.35
CA ARG A 96 -11.58 8.53 -3.17
C ARG A 96 -13.06 8.85 -3.41
N SER A 97 -13.45 9.09 -4.66
CA SER A 97 -14.85 9.40 -5.02
C SER A 97 -15.73 8.14 -5.07
N THR A 98 -15.16 7.03 -5.51
CA THR A 98 -15.87 5.75 -5.67
C THR A 98 -15.52 4.72 -4.59
N GLY A 99 -14.42 4.93 -3.86
CA GLY A 99 -13.86 3.96 -2.92
C GLY A 99 -13.15 2.79 -3.60
N ARG A 100 -13.00 2.81 -4.94
CA ARG A 100 -12.36 1.72 -5.69
C ARG A 100 -10.88 1.61 -5.34
N VAL A 101 -10.46 0.41 -4.93
CA VAL A 101 -9.07 0.08 -4.59
C VAL A 101 -8.35 -0.48 -5.82
N TYR A 102 -7.08 -0.09 -6.02
CA TYR A 102 -6.29 -0.47 -7.19
C TYR A 102 -5.11 -1.39 -6.88
N GLU A 103 -4.86 -1.70 -5.62
CA GLU A 103 -3.76 -2.58 -5.21
C GLU A 103 -4.11 -3.37 -3.96
N THR A 104 -3.40 -4.48 -3.74
CA THR A 104 -3.46 -5.27 -2.50
C THR A 104 -2.34 -4.84 -1.54
N PRO A 105 -2.40 -5.18 -0.23
CA PRO A 105 -1.34 -4.83 0.71
C PRO A 105 0.04 -5.33 0.27
N GLN A 106 0.14 -6.55 -0.26
CA GLN A 106 1.44 -7.07 -0.71
C GLN A 106 1.96 -6.32 -1.95
N PHE A 107 1.08 -5.89 -2.84
CA PHE A 107 1.48 -5.05 -3.98
C PHE A 107 1.92 -3.66 -3.52
N MET A 108 1.24 -3.08 -2.54
CA MET A 108 1.64 -1.83 -1.90
C MET A 108 3.07 -1.91 -1.36
N TYR A 109 3.37 -2.91 -0.53
CA TYR A 109 4.71 -3.07 0.04
C TYR A 109 5.79 -3.28 -1.03
N MET A 110 5.51 -4.08 -2.04
CA MET A 110 6.47 -4.31 -3.13
C MET A 110 6.68 -3.04 -3.96
N MET A 111 5.62 -2.28 -4.26
CA MET A 111 5.73 -1.02 -4.99
C MET A 111 6.50 0.03 -4.21
N ILE A 112 6.27 0.15 -2.89
CA ILE A 112 7.03 1.05 -2.04
C ILE A 112 8.51 0.68 -2.08
N ALA A 113 8.85 -0.59 -1.86
CA ALA A 113 10.22 -1.07 -1.90
C ALA A 113 10.88 -0.79 -3.26
N ALA A 114 10.20 -1.14 -4.35
CA ALA A 114 10.74 -0.93 -5.70
C ALA A 114 10.95 0.56 -6.00
N THR A 115 10.07 1.44 -5.55
CA THR A 115 10.18 2.88 -5.79
C THR A 115 11.31 3.51 -4.98
N LEU A 116 11.46 3.15 -3.71
CA LEU A 116 12.51 3.69 -2.84
C LEU A 116 13.93 3.36 -3.34
N PHE A 117 14.11 2.17 -3.89
CA PHE A 117 15.41 1.71 -4.37
C PHE A 117 15.60 1.83 -5.88
N ALA A 118 14.68 2.49 -6.60
CA ALA A 118 14.71 2.60 -8.06
C ALA A 118 16.00 3.22 -8.61
N ASN A 119 16.58 4.18 -7.89
CA ASN A 119 17.79 4.91 -8.27
C ASN A 119 19.09 4.30 -7.71
N TYR A 120 19.02 3.17 -7.01
CA TYR A 120 20.22 2.45 -6.57
C TYR A 120 20.90 1.78 -7.75
N PRO A 121 22.23 1.48 -7.65
CA PRO A 121 22.94 0.71 -8.67
C PRO A 121 22.18 -0.58 -9.02
N LYS A 122 22.14 -0.91 -10.31
CA LYS A 122 21.31 -2.04 -10.81
C LYS A 122 21.70 -3.37 -10.18
N GLU A 123 22.99 -3.55 -9.87
CA GLU A 123 23.54 -4.72 -9.20
C GLU A 123 23.00 -4.91 -7.78
N ASP A 124 22.77 -3.81 -7.07
CA ASP A 124 22.41 -3.84 -5.64
C ASP A 124 20.90 -3.68 -5.38
N ARG A 125 20.19 -2.92 -6.23
CA ARG A 125 18.82 -2.50 -5.96
C ARG A 125 17.88 -3.65 -5.68
N MET A 126 18.01 -4.75 -6.42
CA MET A 126 17.15 -5.92 -6.25
C MET A 126 17.33 -6.59 -4.88
N TYR A 127 18.54 -6.59 -4.35
CA TYR A 127 18.83 -7.06 -3.00
C TYR A 127 18.11 -6.20 -1.94
N TYR A 128 18.22 -4.87 -2.05
CA TYR A 128 17.59 -3.94 -1.10
C TYR A 128 16.06 -3.98 -1.21
N VAL A 129 15.51 -4.02 -2.42
CA VAL A 129 14.06 -4.15 -2.66
C VAL A 129 13.52 -5.38 -1.94
N ARG A 130 14.16 -6.55 -2.11
CA ARG A 130 13.72 -7.78 -1.45
C ARG A 130 13.77 -7.68 0.06
N ARG A 131 14.88 -7.19 0.62
CA ARG A 131 15.05 -7.05 2.07
C ARG A 131 14.02 -6.10 2.68
N TYR A 132 13.79 -4.96 2.03
CA TYR A 132 12.82 -3.97 2.49
C TYR A 132 11.39 -4.53 2.41
N TYR A 133 11.04 -5.16 1.29
CA TYR A 133 9.75 -5.85 1.16
C TYR A 133 9.54 -6.89 2.26
N ASP A 134 10.51 -7.75 2.49
CA ASP A 134 10.40 -8.77 3.54
C ASP A 134 10.29 -8.15 4.94
N ALA A 135 11.02 -7.08 5.23
CA ALA A 135 10.97 -6.42 6.53
C ALA A 135 9.61 -5.74 6.79
N THR A 136 9.04 -5.09 5.77
CA THR A 136 7.76 -4.36 5.89
C THR A 136 6.57 -5.30 5.86
N SER A 137 6.54 -6.26 4.94
CA SER A 137 5.41 -7.19 4.78
C SER A 137 5.33 -8.26 5.88
N LEU A 138 6.41 -8.45 6.65
CA LEU A 138 6.45 -9.27 7.87
C LEU A 138 6.27 -8.43 9.15
N PHE A 139 5.88 -7.17 9.04
CA PHE A 139 5.67 -6.25 10.16
C PHE A 139 6.87 -6.05 11.09
N LYS A 140 8.10 -6.30 10.58
CA LYS A 140 9.35 -6.11 11.36
C LYS A 140 9.73 -4.64 11.52
N ILE A 141 9.30 -3.80 10.57
CA ILE A 141 9.47 -2.35 10.58
C ILE A 141 8.17 -1.67 10.16
N ASN A 142 7.93 -0.49 10.71
CA ASN A 142 6.84 0.39 10.31
C ASN A 142 7.32 1.39 9.27
N ILE A 143 6.45 1.72 8.33
CA ILE A 143 6.69 2.74 7.31
C ILE A 143 5.91 4.00 7.70
N PRO A 144 6.53 5.20 7.63
CA PRO A 144 5.82 6.44 7.92
C PRO A 144 4.68 6.68 6.92
N THR A 145 3.60 7.26 7.42
CA THR A 145 2.35 7.52 6.66
C THR A 145 2.58 8.14 5.28
N PRO A 146 3.40 9.21 5.11
CA PRO A 146 3.59 9.81 3.79
C PRO A 146 4.21 8.88 2.76
N VAL A 147 5.13 8.01 3.20
CA VAL A 147 5.76 7.00 2.34
C VAL A 147 4.75 5.91 1.95
N MET A 148 3.96 5.42 2.92
CA MET A 148 2.92 4.43 2.65
C MET A 148 1.84 4.95 1.71
N ALA A 149 1.44 6.20 1.87
CA ALA A 149 0.37 6.79 1.07
C ALA A 149 0.85 7.21 -0.33
N GLY A 150 2.04 7.82 -0.45
CA GLY A 150 2.39 8.64 -1.61
C GLY A 150 3.53 8.15 -2.49
N VAL A 151 4.53 7.40 -1.97
CA VAL A 151 5.81 7.22 -2.66
C VAL A 151 5.71 6.63 -4.08
N ARG A 152 4.73 5.77 -4.33
CA ARG A 152 4.51 5.08 -5.61
C ARG A 152 3.51 5.79 -6.53
N THR A 153 2.94 6.90 -6.08
CA THR A 153 1.95 7.68 -6.82
C THR A 153 2.59 8.90 -7.49
N PRO A 154 1.93 9.54 -8.46
CA PRO A 154 2.40 10.80 -9.02
C PRO A 154 2.45 11.95 -8.01
N ILE A 155 1.68 11.87 -6.93
CA ILE A 155 1.62 12.88 -5.86
C ILE A 155 2.76 12.61 -4.89
N ARG A 156 3.77 13.47 -4.88
CA ARG A 156 4.97 13.33 -4.06
C ARG A 156 4.99 14.31 -2.90
N GLN A 157 4.02 14.20 -2.03
CA GLN A 157 4.00 14.98 -0.79
C GLN A 157 4.36 14.06 0.38
N PHE A 158 5.53 14.31 0.99
CA PHE A 158 6.06 13.44 2.05
C PHE A 158 6.05 14.11 3.44
N ALA A 159 5.46 15.28 3.57
CA ALA A 159 5.21 15.92 4.85
C ALA A 159 3.92 15.37 5.47
N SER A 160 4.00 14.90 6.72
CA SER A 160 2.83 14.45 7.49
C SER A 160 2.29 15.52 8.43
N CYS A 161 3.10 16.54 8.71
CA CYS A 161 2.74 17.65 9.57
C CYS A 161 3.21 18.95 8.92
N VAL A 162 2.41 19.98 9.07
CA VAL A 162 2.73 21.36 8.69
C VAL A 162 2.61 22.22 9.94
N LEU A 163 3.55 23.12 10.13
CA LEU A 163 3.45 24.19 11.12
C LEU A 163 2.94 25.42 10.41
N VAL A 164 1.85 25.96 10.90
CA VAL A 164 1.31 27.24 10.45
C VAL A 164 1.49 28.23 11.59
N ASP A 165 2.17 29.33 11.27
CA ASP A 165 2.37 30.41 12.24
C ASP A 165 1.08 31.24 12.32
N SER A 166 0.59 31.47 13.53
CA SER A 166 -0.60 32.27 13.77
C SER A 166 -0.36 33.22 14.92
N ASP A 167 -0.81 34.46 14.77
CA ASP A 167 -0.81 35.46 15.84
C ASP A 167 -1.88 35.16 16.90
N ASP A 168 -1.74 35.79 18.05
CA ASP A 168 -2.69 35.67 19.17
C ASP A 168 -3.96 36.51 18.95
N THR A 169 -4.59 36.30 17.79
CA THR A 169 -5.88 36.93 17.43
C THR A 169 -6.82 35.87 16.84
N LEU A 170 -8.13 36.01 17.08
CA LEU A 170 -9.12 35.11 16.51
C LEU A 170 -9.05 35.08 14.97
N ASP A 171 -8.85 36.22 14.34
CA ASP A 171 -8.76 36.29 12.87
C ASP A 171 -7.56 35.53 12.32
N SER A 172 -6.39 35.59 12.99
CA SER A 172 -5.21 34.84 12.60
C SER A 172 -5.37 33.33 12.82
N ILE A 173 -6.00 32.94 13.94
CA ILE A 173 -6.27 31.53 14.25
C ILE A 173 -7.23 30.94 13.20
N PHE A 174 -8.32 31.63 12.86
CA PHE A 174 -9.27 31.17 11.85
C PHE A 174 -8.69 31.20 10.43
N ALA A 175 -7.74 32.10 10.13
CA ALA A 175 -7.08 32.13 8.84
C ALA A 175 -6.07 30.97 8.65
N SER A 176 -5.63 30.33 9.74
CA SER A 176 -4.69 29.20 9.69
C SER A 176 -5.36 27.83 9.59
N ASP A 177 -6.69 27.75 9.74
CA ASP A 177 -7.48 26.53 9.66
C ASP A 177 -7.94 26.28 8.21
#